data_b9ce9eb5f978a1fa3b195994ff06a5bf
#
_entry.id   b9ce9eb5f978a1fa3b195994ff06a5bf
#
_cell.length_a   1.000
_cell.length_b   1.000
_cell.length_c   1.000
_cell.angle_alpha   90.00
_cell.angle_beta   90.00
_cell.angle_gamma   90.00
#
_symmetry.space_group_name_H-M   'P 1'
#
loop_
_entity.id
_entity.type
_entity.pdbx_description
1 polymer ?
#
loop_
_entity_poly.entity_id
_entity_poly.type
_entity_poly.pdbx_seq_one_letter_code
_entity_poly.pdbx_strand_id
1 'polypeptide(L)'
;MSLFVESEYEKVCEPSVTMVGLERYGKDEDGFYNQIGLFLIFQLEDGRFIVVDGGGHDSKMADVIYNSLRKLAVDKKNITVAAWIFTHAHSDHTGAFVKFTNAGKNRNVKIQHFIHHFSTPEQYQGIDDGPDESRSQQVRDLLKSTYGGVPVIKAHTGQVIRAGGIELEMIYTYEDLEPSHLEYHNTTSLVFRVTANDNSIMVLGDASRRVSKYLVPAYGEYLRSDMVQVSHHGYTGGTEQLYEAIDADVVLIPTGIASIDGTKDSRLERSYNARAVELAEEVYIAGKSTYTFTFPYAPEVTGAPKIIK
;
A
#
# COMPACT_ATOMS: atom_id res chain seq x y z
N MET A 1 -8.39 -16.23 12.20
CA MET A 1 -7.46 -17.38 12.19
C MET A 1 -6.05 -16.82 12.03
N SER A 2 -5.19 -16.96 13.03
CA SER A 2 -3.80 -16.48 12.93
C SER A 2 -3.06 -17.34 11.91
N LEU A 3 -2.58 -16.74 10.80
CA LEU A 3 -1.86 -17.43 9.72
C LEU A 3 -0.36 -17.62 10.02
N PHE A 4 0.15 -16.92 11.03
CA PHE A 4 1.50 -17.11 11.53
C PHE A 4 1.41 -17.51 13.02
N VAL A 5 2.01 -18.65 13.36
CA VAL A 5 2.37 -18.91 14.75
C VAL A 5 3.57 -17.98 15.00
N GLU A 6 3.34 -16.95 15.78
CA GLU A 6 4.42 -16.07 16.21
C GLU A 6 5.36 -16.94 17.07
N SER A 7 6.54 -17.27 16.52
CA SER A 7 7.62 -17.77 17.33
C SER A 7 8.09 -16.62 18.23
N GLU A 8 8.53 -16.94 19.45
CA GLU A 8 9.23 -15.97 20.29
C GLU A 8 10.29 -15.25 19.43
N TYR A 9 10.27 -13.93 19.45
CA TYR A 9 11.25 -13.09 18.75
C TYR A 9 11.88 -12.10 19.72
N GLU A 10 13.11 -11.71 19.41
CA GLU A 10 13.79 -10.63 20.14
C GLU A 10 13.38 -9.29 19.52
N LYS A 11 12.89 -8.36 20.34
CA LYS A 11 12.62 -7.00 19.91
C LYS A 11 13.94 -6.27 19.72
N VAL A 12 14.23 -5.83 18.49
CA VAL A 12 15.44 -5.11 18.10
C VAL A 12 15.19 -3.67 17.68
N CYS A 13 13.94 -3.30 17.41
CA CYS A 13 13.54 -1.92 17.08
C CYS A 13 12.07 -1.69 17.43
N GLU A 14 11.66 -0.43 17.42
CA GLU A 14 10.24 -0.08 17.46
C GLU A 14 9.60 -0.30 16.09
N PRO A 15 8.34 -0.76 16.04
CA PRO A 15 7.62 -0.90 14.78
C PRO A 15 7.39 0.47 14.15
N SER A 16 7.41 0.51 12.81
CA SER A 16 7.23 1.75 12.07
C SER A 16 6.60 1.53 10.71
N VAL A 17 6.04 2.59 10.14
CA VAL A 17 5.65 2.64 8.73
C VAL A 17 6.44 3.70 7.99
N THR A 18 6.95 3.36 6.80
CA THR A 18 7.62 4.29 5.91
C THR A 18 6.85 4.39 4.60
N MET A 19 6.39 5.61 4.26
CA MET A 19 5.86 5.95 2.94
C MET A 19 7.02 6.47 2.07
N VAL A 20 7.33 5.78 0.98
CA VAL A 20 8.48 6.09 0.12
C VAL A 20 8.06 7.07 -0.97
N GLY A 21 8.77 8.19 -1.09
CA GLY A 21 8.56 9.16 -2.16
C GLY A 21 9.15 8.69 -3.48
N LEU A 22 8.34 8.73 -4.55
CA LEU A 22 8.67 8.18 -5.86
C LEU A 22 8.96 9.24 -6.94
N GLU A 23 8.53 10.48 -6.75
CA GLU A 23 8.60 11.57 -7.76
C GLU A 23 10.01 11.86 -8.26
N ARG A 24 11.04 11.64 -7.45
CA ARG A 24 12.44 11.94 -7.79
C ARG A 24 13.02 11.08 -8.91
N TYR A 25 12.33 10.05 -9.36
CA TYR A 25 12.85 9.09 -10.32
C TYR A 25 12.53 9.44 -11.77
N GLY A 26 11.96 10.61 -12.02
CA GLY A 26 11.80 11.19 -13.35
C GLY A 26 10.65 10.59 -14.15
N LYS A 27 10.75 10.73 -15.47
CA LYS A 27 9.79 10.15 -16.42
C LYS A 27 10.12 8.68 -16.66
N ASP A 28 9.10 7.86 -16.85
CA ASP A 28 9.23 6.50 -17.32
C ASP A 28 9.58 6.45 -18.83
N GLU A 29 9.69 5.22 -19.36
CA GLU A 29 10.02 4.99 -20.77
C GLU A 29 8.94 5.54 -21.73
N ASP A 30 7.70 5.66 -21.26
CA ASP A 30 6.56 6.23 -22.00
C ASP A 30 6.43 7.76 -21.84
N GLY A 31 7.33 8.38 -21.10
CA GLY A 31 7.38 9.82 -20.89
C GLY A 31 6.49 10.35 -19.78
N PHE A 32 5.85 9.48 -18.99
CA PHE A 32 5.09 9.84 -17.80
C PHE A 32 6.01 9.97 -16.58
N TYR A 33 5.70 10.90 -15.70
CA TYR A 33 6.43 11.02 -14.45
C TYR A 33 6.05 9.87 -13.51
N ASN A 34 7.05 9.24 -12.87
CA ASN A 34 6.84 8.31 -11.77
C ASN A 34 6.40 9.04 -10.49
N GLN A 35 5.29 9.75 -10.58
CA GLN A 35 4.72 10.54 -9.49
C GLN A 35 3.67 9.77 -8.72
N ILE A 36 3.20 8.67 -9.31
CA ILE A 36 2.09 7.87 -8.84
C ILE A 36 2.62 6.49 -8.50
N GLY A 37 2.11 5.92 -7.44
CA GLY A 37 2.40 4.57 -7.03
C GLY A 37 2.41 4.42 -5.53
N LEU A 38 2.01 3.28 -5.04
CA LEU A 38 2.04 2.96 -3.62
C LEU A 38 3.31 2.17 -3.28
N PHE A 39 4.05 2.66 -2.29
CA PHE A 39 5.13 1.92 -1.68
C PHE A 39 5.21 2.22 -0.19
N LEU A 40 4.69 1.30 0.62
CA LEU A 40 4.81 1.35 2.07
C LEU A 40 5.72 0.22 2.56
N ILE A 41 6.49 0.51 3.60
CA ILE A 41 7.35 -0.45 4.29
C ILE A 41 7.01 -0.37 5.77
N PHE A 42 6.45 -1.46 6.31
CA PHE A 42 6.30 -1.62 7.75
C PHE A 42 7.52 -2.36 8.28
N GLN A 43 8.20 -1.78 9.26
CA GLN A 43 9.28 -2.45 9.99
C GLN A 43 8.70 -3.10 11.23
N LEU A 44 9.00 -4.37 11.42
CA LEU A 44 8.56 -5.20 12.54
C LEU A 44 9.53 -5.03 13.73
N GLU A 45 9.08 -5.35 14.93
CA GLU A 45 9.93 -5.29 16.14
C GLU A 45 11.17 -6.18 16.06
N ASP A 46 11.10 -7.26 15.29
CA ASP A 46 12.23 -8.18 15.06
C ASP A 46 13.16 -7.75 13.90
N GLY A 47 12.95 -6.55 13.36
CA GLY A 47 13.75 -5.97 12.28
C GLY A 47 13.42 -6.45 10.87
N ARG A 48 12.48 -7.40 10.70
CA ARG A 48 11.94 -7.79 9.39
C ARG A 48 10.99 -6.71 8.86
N PHE A 49 10.50 -6.92 7.64
CA PHE A 49 9.60 -5.98 6.97
C PHE A 49 8.31 -6.65 6.50
N ILE A 50 7.21 -5.89 6.49
CA ILE A 50 6.08 -6.11 5.59
C ILE A 50 6.14 -5.03 4.53
N VAL A 51 6.16 -5.41 3.27
CA VAL A 51 6.18 -4.51 2.12
C VAL A 51 4.81 -4.49 1.47
N VAL A 52 4.29 -3.31 1.19
CA VAL A 52 3.04 -3.11 0.45
C VAL A 52 3.37 -2.48 -0.89
N ASP A 53 3.03 -3.20 -1.96
CA ASP A 53 3.29 -2.81 -3.35
C ASP A 53 4.79 -2.50 -3.63
N GLY A 54 5.11 -1.44 -4.35
CA GLY A 54 6.50 -1.09 -4.63
C GLY A 54 6.64 0.09 -5.59
N GLY A 55 5.51 0.57 -6.14
CA GLY A 55 5.49 1.66 -7.12
C GLY A 55 5.55 1.17 -8.56
N GLY A 56 5.77 2.11 -9.47
CA GLY A 56 5.69 1.94 -10.92
C GLY A 56 6.83 1.13 -11.55
N HIS A 57 6.77 0.99 -12.85
CA HIS A 57 7.62 0.07 -13.62
C HIS A 57 8.91 0.68 -14.21
N ASP A 58 9.32 1.87 -13.77
CA ASP A 58 10.62 2.44 -14.19
C ASP A 58 11.79 1.54 -13.78
N SER A 59 12.82 1.48 -14.61
CA SER A 59 14.00 0.64 -14.36
C SER A 59 14.73 0.98 -13.06
N LYS A 60 14.69 2.25 -12.62
CA LYS A 60 15.30 2.71 -11.38
C LYS A 60 14.58 2.20 -10.13
N MET A 61 13.33 1.77 -10.27
CA MET A 61 12.53 1.30 -9.13
C MET A 61 13.11 0.05 -8.46
N ALA A 62 13.87 -0.76 -9.19
CA ALA A 62 14.60 -1.88 -8.61
C ALA A 62 15.58 -1.43 -7.51
N ASP A 63 16.32 -0.35 -7.77
CA ASP A 63 17.25 0.25 -6.80
C ASP A 63 16.51 0.97 -5.68
N VAL A 64 15.38 1.60 -5.97
CA VAL A 64 14.55 2.27 -4.96
C VAL A 64 14.10 1.29 -3.89
N ILE A 65 13.53 0.15 -4.32
CA ILE A 65 13.09 -0.90 -3.39
C ILE A 65 14.27 -1.38 -2.53
N TYR A 66 15.36 -1.81 -3.17
CA TYR A 66 16.51 -2.35 -2.46
C TYR A 66 17.13 -1.35 -1.49
N ASN A 67 17.35 -0.12 -1.95
CA ASN A 67 17.99 0.93 -1.14
C ASN A 67 17.09 1.37 0.02
N SER A 68 15.76 1.42 -0.16
CA SER A 68 14.82 1.74 0.91
C SER A 68 14.86 0.66 2.00
N LEU A 69 14.74 -0.61 1.64
CA LEU A 69 14.83 -1.71 2.58
C LEU A 69 16.19 -1.71 3.30
N ARG A 70 17.30 -1.55 2.55
CA ARG A 70 18.65 -1.52 3.13
C ARG A 70 18.88 -0.34 4.07
N LYS A 71 18.29 0.82 3.78
CA LYS A 71 18.38 2.02 4.63
C LYS A 71 17.72 1.78 5.99
N LEU A 72 16.58 1.13 6.00
CA LEU A 72 15.78 0.85 7.19
C LEU A 72 16.27 -0.38 7.97
N ALA A 73 16.92 -1.34 7.29
CA ALA A 73 17.32 -2.60 7.89
C ALA A 73 18.26 -2.43 9.09
N VAL A 74 17.92 -3.10 10.19
CA VAL A 74 18.79 -3.26 11.38
C VAL A 74 20.04 -4.05 10.98
N ASP A 75 19.86 -5.20 10.33
CA ASP A 75 20.93 -5.96 9.71
C ASP A 75 20.94 -5.78 8.18
N LYS A 76 21.86 -4.94 7.69
CA LYS A 76 21.98 -4.62 6.27
C LYS A 76 22.50 -5.78 5.40
N LYS A 77 22.97 -6.88 6.02
CA LYS A 77 23.46 -8.07 5.33
C LYS A 77 22.38 -9.13 5.17
N ASN A 78 21.38 -9.14 6.06
CA ASN A 78 20.32 -10.14 6.12
C ASN A 78 18.93 -9.48 6.08
N ILE A 79 18.64 -8.78 4.99
CA ILE A 79 17.35 -8.12 4.81
C ILE A 79 16.26 -9.18 4.61
N THR A 80 15.26 -9.19 5.49
CA THR A 80 14.16 -10.15 5.43
C THR A 80 12.81 -9.43 5.34
N VAL A 81 12.02 -9.80 4.34
CA VAL A 81 10.63 -9.39 4.16
C VAL A 81 9.74 -10.56 4.63
N ALA A 82 9.07 -10.38 5.75
CA ALA A 82 8.16 -11.38 6.32
C ALA A 82 6.96 -11.62 5.39
N ALA A 83 6.43 -10.54 4.82
CA ALA A 83 5.37 -10.61 3.82
C ALA A 83 5.51 -9.48 2.79
N TRP A 84 5.28 -9.80 1.52
CA TRP A 84 5.09 -8.81 0.44
C TRP A 84 3.63 -8.85 0.02
N ILE A 85 2.94 -7.74 0.23
CA ILE A 85 1.51 -7.59 -0.04
C ILE A 85 1.35 -6.83 -1.35
N PHE A 86 0.53 -7.36 -2.25
CA PHE A 86 0.07 -6.61 -3.43
C PHE A 86 -1.40 -6.24 -3.21
N THR A 87 -1.68 -4.94 -3.21
CA THR A 87 -3.06 -4.45 -3.04
C THR A 87 -3.91 -4.85 -4.23
N HIS A 88 -3.44 -4.61 -5.44
CA HIS A 88 -4.07 -5.02 -6.69
C HIS A 88 -3.02 -5.07 -7.83
N ALA A 89 -3.46 -5.36 -9.06
CA ALA A 89 -2.55 -5.72 -10.15
C ALA A 89 -2.06 -4.55 -11.02
N HIS A 90 -2.45 -3.31 -10.74
CA HIS A 90 -2.00 -2.16 -11.53
C HIS A 90 -0.48 -1.98 -11.51
N SER A 91 0.03 -1.37 -12.57
CA SER A 91 1.46 -1.27 -12.81
C SER A 91 2.21 -0.34 -11.88
N ASP A 92 1.54 0.68 -11.38
CA ASP A 92 2.06 1.62 -10.39
C ASP A 92 2.05 1.05 -8.95
N HIS A 93 1.63 -0.21 -8.81
CA HIS A 93 1.70 -1.00 -7.58
C HIS A 93 2.66 -2.18 -7.70
N THR A 94 2.61 -2.90 -8.83
CA THR A 94 3.36 -4.16 -9.03
C THR A 94 4.59 -3.99 -9.90
N GLY A 95 4.68 -2.93 -10.71
CA GLY A 95 5.73 -2.77 -11.72
C GLY A 95 7.14 -2.76 -11.14
N ALA A 96 7.33 -2.07 -10.02
CA ALA A 96 8.63 -2.01 -9.36
C ALA A 96 9.09 -3.37 -8.82
N PHE A 97 8.19 -4.22 -8.33
CA PHE A 97 8.51 -5.58 -7.93
C PHE A 97 9.03 -6.42 -9.10
N VAL A 98 8.39 -6.29 -10.27
CA VAL A 98 8.85 -6.95 -11.50
C VAL A 98 10.27 -6.49 -11.87
N LYS A 99 10.53 -5.18 -11.85
CA LYS A 99 11.87 -4.62 -12.13
C LYS A 99 12.90 -5.06 -11.08
N PHE A 100 12.54 -5.04 -9.80
CA PHE A 100 13.39 -5.50 -8.70
C PHE A 100 13.83 -6.96 -8.88
N THR A 101 12.90 -7.83 -9.25
CA THR A 101 13.17 -9.25 -9.48
C THR A 101 14.02 -9.46 -10.71
N ASN A 102 13.65 -8.86 -11.85
CA ASN A 102 14.36 -9.01 -13.13
C ASN A 102 15.78 -8.44 -13.10
N ALA A 103 16.03 -7.39 -12.31
CA ALA A 103 17.36 -6.84 -12.06
C ALA A 103 18.20 -7.72 -11.10
N GLY A 104 17.67 -8.80 -10.57
CA GLY A 104 18.36 -9.69 -9.65
C GLY A 104 18.59 -9.09 -8.24
N LYS A 105 17.95 -7.97 -7.90
CA LYS A 105 18.08 -7.33 -6.58
C LYS A 105 17.44 -8.16 -5.46
N ASN A 106 16.47 -9.01 -5.82
CA ASN A 106 15.83 -9.97 -4.93
C ASN A 106 16.80 -10.97 -4.28
N ARG A 107 17.98 -11.20 -4.88
CA ARG A 107 19.00 -12.12 -4.34
C ARG A 107 19.58 -11.64 -3.00
N ASN A 108 19.44 -10.36 -2.71
CA ASN A 108 19.93 -9.72 -1.47
C ASN A 108 18.83 -9.54 -0.43
N VAL A 109 17.62 -10.03 -0.70
CA VAL A 109 16.45 -9.88 0.16
C VAL A 109 15.72 -11.21 0.27
N LYS A 110 15.60 -11.74 1.48
CA LYS A 110 14.82 -12.96 1.74
C LYS A 110 13.34 -12.58 1.87
N ILE A 111 12.50 -13.09 0.97
CA ILE A 111 11.03 -12.94 1.07
C ILE A 111 10.46 -14.24 1.63
N GLN A 112 9.65 -14.15 2.68
CA GLN A 112 9.09 -15.33 3.36
C GLN A 112 7.68 -15.68 2.88
N HIS A 113 6.86 -14.67 2.54
CA HIS A 113 5.50 -14.88 2.06
C HIS A 113 5.11 -13.80 1.05
N PHE A 114 4.18 -14.15 0.17
CA PHE A 114 3.43 -13.20 -0.63
C PHE A 114 1.97 -13.22 -0.20
N ILE A 115 1.33 -12.05 -0.23
CA ILE A 115 -0.09 -11.90 0.08
C ILE A 115 -0.74 -11.11 -1.04
N HIS A 116 -1.75 -11.66 -1.68
CA HIS A 116 -2.54 -10.96 -2.68
C HIS A 116 -3.91 -11.65 -2.90
N HIS A 117 -4.78 -10.95 -3.60
CA HIS A 117 -6.03 -11.52 -4.10
C HIS A 117 -6.27 -11.05 -5.53
N PHE A 118 -5.32 -11.36 -6.42
CA PHE A 118 -5.49 -11.05 -7.84
C PHE A 118 -6.65 -11.85 -8.41
N SER A 119 -7.50 -11.17 -9.15
CA SER A 119 -8.57 -11.78 -9.92
C SER A 119 -8.02 -12.70 -11.02
N THR A 120 -8.82 -13.64 -11.46
CA THR A 120 -8.44 -14.58 -12.52
C THR A 120 -8.62 -13.94 -13.91
N PRO A 121 -7.94 -14.45 -14.96
CA PRO A 121 -8.15 -13.96 -16.32
C PRO A 121 -9.62 -13.98 -16.78
N GLU A 122 -10.38 -14.98 -16.34
CA GLU A 122 -11.80 -15.12 -16.67
C GLU A 122 -12.65 -13.98 -16.07
N GLN A 123 -12.28 -13.50 -14.88
CA GLN A 123 -12.94 -12.37 -14.22
C GLN A 123 -12.65 -11.03 -14.90
N TYR A 124 -11.51 -10.92 -15.60
CA TYR A 124 -11.14 -9.74 -16.38
C TYR A 124 -11.73 -9.70 -17.78
N GLN A 125 -12.33 -10.77 -18.25
CA GLN A 125 -12.80 -10.85 -19.63
C GLN A 125 -13.79 -9.72 -19.95
N GLY A 126 -13.42 -8.86 -20.90
CA GLY A 126 -14.25 -7.74 -21.33
C GLY A 126 -14.03 -6.43 -20.55
N ILE A 127 -13.09 -6.39 -19.61
CA ILE A 127 -12.68 -5.14 -18.95
C ILE A 127 -11.62 -4.48 -19.83
N ASP A 128 -11.93 -3.29 -20.35
CA ASP A 128 -10.98 -2.45 -21.09
C ASP A 128 -10.34 -1.45 -20.14
N ASP A 129 -9.43 -1.95 -19.30
CA ASP A 129 -8.69 -1.15 -18.30
C ASP A 129 -7.18 -1.14 -18.60
N GLY A 130 -6.85 -1.34 -19.88
CA GLY A 130 -5.47 -1.24 -20.37
C GLY A 130 -4.63 -2.51 -20.17
N PRO A 131 -3.29 -2.38 -20.18
CA PRO A 131 -2.36 -3.51 -20.23
C PRO A 131 -2.20 -4.27 -18.89
N ASP A 132 -3.02 -4.01 -17.90
CA ASP A 132 -2.82 -4.50 -16.53
C ASP A 132 -3.05 -6.00 -16.36
N GLU A 133 -3.85 -6.65 -17.23
CA GLU A 133 -3.93 -8.11 -17.26
C GLU A 133 -2.56 -8.76 -17.51
N SER A 134 -1.80 -8.24 -18.48
CA SER A 134 -0.45 -8.75 -18.78
C SER A 134 0.51 -8.57 -17.61
N ARG A 135 0.31 -7.56 -16.78
CA ARG A 135 1.13 -7.27 -15.60
C ARG A 135 0.81 -8.15 -14.41
N SER A 136 -0.47 -8.39 -14.16
CA SER A 136 -0.87 -9.40 -13.17
C SER A 136 -0.30 -10.77 -13.52
N GLN A 137 -0.28 -11.12 -14.81
CA GLN A 137 0.31 -12.37 -15.29
C GLN A 137 1.83 -12.38 -15.08
N GLN A 138 2.54 -11.28 -15.34
CA GLN A 138 3.99 -11.19 -15.07
C GLN A 138 4.30 -11.45 -13.60
N VAL A 139 3.55 -10.88 -12.67
CA VAL A 139 3.75 -11.16 -11.23
C VAL A 139 3.48 -12.63 -10.93
N ARG A 140 2.38 -13.22 -11.42
CA ARG A 140 2.06 -14.64 -11.21
C ARG A 140 3.17 -15.55 -11.74
N ASP A 141 3.75 -15.22 -12.90
CA ASP A 141 4.82 -15.98 -13.51
C ASP A 141 6.11 -15.90 -12.67
N LEU A 142 6.44 -14.74 -12.12
CA LEU A 142 7.56 -14.58 -11.20
C LEU A 142 7.32 -15.34 -9.88
N LEU A 143 6.11 -15.30 -9.33
CA LEU A 143 5.77 -16.05 -8.12
C LEU A 143 5.93 -17.56 -8.35
N LYS A 144 5.58 -18.07 -9.52
CA LYS A 144 5.75 -19.49 -9.88
C LYS A 144 7.20 -19.86 -10.19
N SER A 145 7.93 -19.02 -10.92
CA SER A 145 9.28 -19.33 -11.42
C SER A 145 10.37 -18.94 -10.43
N THR A 146 10.51 -17.67 -10.14
CA THR A 146 11.59 -17.14 -9.28
C THR A 146 11.34 -17.42 -7.81
N TYR A 147 10.07 -17.40 -7.39
CA TYR A 147 9.67 -17.55 -5.99
C TYR A 147 8.85 -18.83 -5.73
N GLY A 148 8.94 -19.83 -6.60
CA GLY A 148 8.10 -21.04 -6.51
C GLY A 148 8.18 -21.84 -5.20
N GLY A 149 9.17 -21.57 -4.35
CA GLY A 149 9.28 -22.13 -3.00
C GLY A 149 8.75 -21.22 -1.89
N VAL A 150 8.28 -20.00 -2.23
CA VAL A 150 7.78 -19.02 -1.26
C VAL A 150 6.25 -19.15 -1.18
N PRO A 151 5.67 -19.36 0.01
CA PRO A 151 4.22 -19.45 0.18
C PRO A 151 3.51 -18.19 -0.31
N VAL A 152 2.40 -18.40 -1.04
CA VAL A 152 1.46 -17.36 -1.45
C VAL A 152 0.18 -17.53 -0.66
N ILE A 153 -0.19 -16.49 0.06
CA ILE A 153 -1.42 -16.43 0.86
C ILE A 153 -2.46 -15.65 0.06
N LYS A 154 -3.56 -16.29 -0.28
CA LYS A 154 -4.72 -15.60 -0.83
C LYS A 154 -5.40 -14.83 0.30
N ALA A 155 -5.47 -13.51 0.16
CA ALA A 155 -6.14 -12.66 1.13
C ALA A 155 -7.67 -12.87 1.08
N HIS A 156 -8.30 -12.88 2.24
CA HIS A 156 -9.75 -12.89 2.39
C HIS A 156 -10.17 -11.98 3.52
N THR A 157 -11.32 -11.33 3.36
CA THR A 157 -11.93 -10.50 4.40
C THR A 157 -12.04 -11.24 5.73
N GLY A 158 -11.70 -10.57 6.82
CA GLY A 158 -11.69 -11.12 8.17
C GLY A 158 -10.45 -11.93 8.54
N GLN A 159 -9.47 -12.10 7.62
CA GLN A 159 -8.18 -12.69 7.99
C GLN A 159 -7.38 -11.73 8.85
N VAL A 160 -6.74 -12.29 9.89
CA VAL A 160 -5.80 -11.58 10.76
C VAL A 160 -4.44 -12.27 10.67
N ILE A 161 -3.42 -11.48 10.38
CA ILE A 161 -2.01 -11.91 10.27
C ILE A 161 -1.21 -11.19 11.33
N ARG A 162 -0.42 -11.92 12.13
CA ARG A 162 0.44 -11.36 13.16
C ARG A 162 1.90 -11.66 12.86
N ALA A 163 2.75 -10.66 12.94
CA ALA A 163 4.19 -10.79 12.75
C ALA A 163 4.93 -9.68 13.50
N GLY A 164 5.89 -10.05 14.36
CA GLY A 164 6.86 -9.13 14.97
C GLY A 164 6.27 -7.85 15.57
N GLY A 165 5.22 -7.97 16.40
CA GLY A 165 4.56 -6.84 17.05
C GLY A 165 3.54 -6.09 16.18
N ILE A 166 3.31 -6.53 14.94
CA ILE A 166 2.30 -5.97 14.05
C ILE A 166 1.15 -6.96 13.85
N GLU A 167 -0.08 -6.44 13.92
CA GLU A 167 -1.29 -7.14 13.50
C GLU A 167 -1.81 -6.49 12.21
N LEU A 168 -2.14 -7.31 11.21
CA LEU A 168 -2.73 -6.92 9.95
C LEU A 168 -4.08 -7.61 9.80
N GLU A 169 -5.16 -6.82 9.66
CA GLU A 169 -6.52 -7.28 9.50
C GLU A 169 -7.04 -6.94 8.11
N MET A 170 -7.45 -7.94 7.33
CA MET A 170 -8.09 -7.75 6.02
C MET A 170 -9.53 -7.31 6.21
N ILE A 171 -9.83 -6.05 5.86
CA ILE A 171 -11.16 -5.45 5.97
C ILE A 171 -12.00 -5.76 4.73
N TYR A 172 -11.36 -5.83 3.54
CA TYR A 172 -12.08 -6.04 2.29
C TYR A 172 -11.21 -6.76 1.27
N THR A 173 -11.86 -7.69 0.56
CA THR A 173 -11.42 -8.26 -0.72
C THR A 173 -12.56 -8.17 -1.73
N TYR A 174 -12.22 -8.13 -3.04
CA TYR A 174 -13.22 -7.90 -4.09
C TYR A 174 -14.34 -8.96 -4.15
N GLU A 175 -14.11 -10.15 -3.63
CA GLU A 175 -15.12 -11.22 -3.57
C GLU A 175 -16.37 -10.81 -2.78
N ASP A 176 -16.27 -9.80 -1.91
CA ASP A 176 -17.41 -9.26 -1.16
C ASP A 176 -18.42 -8.53 -2.07
N LEU A 177 -17.96 -7.97 -3.20
CA LEU A 177 -18.78 -7.23 -4.14
C LEU A 177 -18.90 -7.89 -5.51
N GLU A 178 -17.81 -8.43 -6.03
CA GLU A 178 -17.70 -8.89 -7.42
C GLU A 178 -17.11 -10.31 -7.49
N PRO A 179 -17.84 -11.31 -6.99
CA PRO A 179 -17.27 -12.67 -6.86
C PRO A 179 -17.00 -13.36 -8.20
N SER A 180 -17.70 -12.98 -9.28
CA SER A 180 -17.65 -13.71 -10.56
C SER A 180 -17.22 -12.87 -11.76
N HIS A 181 -17.42 -11.56 -11.73
CA HIS A 181 -17.11 -10.65 -12.83
C HIS A 181 -16.73 -9.28 -12.28
N LEU A 182 -15.63 -8.71 -12.80
CA LEU A 182 -15.15 -7.41 -12.39
C LEU A 182 -15.64 -6.32 -13.35
N GLU A 183 -16.03 -5.20 -12.79
CA GLU A 183 -16.34 -4.00 -13.57
C GLU A 183 -15.12 -3.09 -13.72
N TYR A 184 -14.24 -3.09 -12.73
CA TYR A 184 -13.12 -2.15 -12.65
C TYR A 184 -11.99 -2.66 -11.76
N HIS A 185 -10.73 -2.58 -12.22
CA HIS A 185 -9.57 -3.14 -11.52
C HIS A 185 -9.34 -2.57 -10.11
N ASN A 186 -9.54 -1.27 -9.90
CA ASN A 186 -9.36 -0.68 -8.57
C ASN A 186 -10.34 -1.25 -7.52
N THR A 187 -11.45 -1.86 -7.95
CA THR A 187 -12.35 -2.59 -7.05
C THR A 187 -11.66 -3.82 -6.44
N THR A 188 -10.59 -4.33 -7.05
CA THR A 188 -9.83 -5.48 -6.53
C THR A 188 -8.81 -5.11 -5.45
N SER A 189 -8.65 -3.83 -5.14
CA SER A 189 -7.71 -3.39 -4.10
C SER A 189 -8.05 -4.02 -2.76
N LEU A 190 -7.05 -4.66 -2.14
CA LEU A 190 -7.15 -5.06 -0.75
C LEU A 190 -7.27 -3.83 0.13
N VAL A 191 -8.24 -3.83 1.04
CA VAL A 191 -8.30 -2.85 2.13
C VAL A 191 -7.98 -3.58 3.43
N PHE A 192 -7.02 -3.07 4.17
CA PHE A 192 -6.60 -3.68 5.43
C PHE A 192 -6.15 -2.64 6.44
N ARG A 193 -6.29 -2.99 7.70
CA ARG A 193 -5.77 -2.22 8.81
C ARG A 193 -4.51 -2.88 9.37
N VAL A 194 -3.49 -2.06 9.64
CA VAL A 194 -2.28 -2.48 10.34
C VAL A 194 -2.26 -1.82 11.71
N THR A 195 -2.07 -2.60 12.77
CA THR A 195 -2.02 -2.11 14.14
C THR A 195 -0.69 -2.49 14.77
N ALA A 196 -0.07 -1.54 15.47
CA ALA A 196 1.15 -1.73 16.24
C ALA A 196 1.21 -0.68 17.38
N ASN A 197 1.59 -1.11 18.59
CA ASN A 197 1.78 -0.22 19.75
C ASN A 197 0.64 0.81 19.92
N ASP A 198 -0.61 0.34 19.92
CA ASP A 198 -1.85 1.13 20.07
C ASP A 198 -2.13 2.14 18.94
N ASN A 199 -1.34 2.14 17.87
CA ASN A 199 -1.65 2.90 16.66
C ASN A 199 -2.14 1.98 15.53
N SER A 200 -2.96 2.57 14.69
CA SER A 200 -3.53 1.88 13.53
C SER A 200 -3.41 2.73 12.25
N ILE A 201 -3.19 2.05 11.12
CA ILE A 201 -3.24 2.67 9.80
C ILE A 201 -4.17 1.87 8.88
N MET A 202 -5.13 2.56 8.27
CA MET A 202 -5.96 2.02 7.21
C MET A 202 -5.26 2.19 5.86
N VAL A 203 -4.98 1.07 5.20
CA VAL A 203 -4.43 1.04 3.84
C VAL A 203 -5.56 0.73 2.87
N LEU A 204 -5.86 1.66 1.98
CA LEU A 204 -6.97 1.57 1.04
C LEU A 204 -6.55 1.08 -0.35
N GLY A 205 -5.23 1.04 -0.64
CA GLY A 205 -4.76 0.86 -2.01
C GLY A 205 -5.40 1.89 -2.93
N ASP A 206 -6.04 1.43 -4.00
CA ASP A 206 -6.78 2.25 -4.94
C ASP A 206 -8.29 2.00 -4.89
N ALA A 207 -8.79 1.60 -3.71
CA ALA A 207 -10.19 1.25 -3.51
C ALA A 207 -11.16 2.23 -4.19
N SER A 208 -12.02 1.71 -5.07
CA SER A 208 -12.96 2.51 -5.84
C SER A 208 -14.07 3.09 -4.96
N ARG A 209 -14.82 4.05 -5.51
CA ARG A 209 -16.03 4.59 -4.83
C ARG A 209 -17.04 3.48 -4.50
N ARG A 210 -17.10 2.43 -5.31
CA ARG A 210 -17.98 1.29 -5.06
C ARG A 210 -17.58 0.55 -3.80
N VAL A 211 -16.27 0.33 -3.61
CA VAL A 211 -15.72 -0.24 -2.38
C VAL A 211 -16.07 0.63 -1.17
N SER A 212 -15.85 1.95 -1.28
CA SER A 212 -16.18 2.89 -0.20
C SER A 212 -17.66 2.84 0.21
N LYS A 213 -18.56 2.80 -0.78
CA LYS A 213 -20.02 2.69 -0.55
C LYS A 213 -20.42 1.35 0.08
N TYR A 214 -19.62 0.32 -0.08
CA TYR A 214 -19.81 -0.96 0.61
C TYR A 214 -19.27 -0.94 2.03
N LEU A 215 -18.06 -0.42 2.23
CA LEU A 215 -17.37 -0.45 3.52
C LEU A 215 -18.12 0.32 4.60
N VAL A 216 -18.62 1.51 4.30
CA VAL A 216 -19.27 2.37 5.31
C VAL A 216 -20.50 1.71 5.92
N PRO A 217 -21.50 1.20 5.15
CA PRO A 217 -22.64 0.51 5.74
C PRO A 217 -22.27 -0.82 6.43
N ALA A 218 -21.22 -1.50 5.95
CA ALA A 218 -20.82 -2.80 6.49
C ALA A 218 -20.10 -2.68 7.84
N TYR A 219 -19.29 -1.65 8.01
CA TYR A 219 -18.35 -1.55 9.13
C TYR A 219 -18.54 -0.29 9.99
N GLY A 220 -19.05 0.83 9.45
CA GLY A 220 -19.27 2.07 10.21
C GLY A 220 -18.03 2.50 11.01
N GLU A 221 -18.21 2.75 12.30
CA GLU A 221 -17.14 3.19 13.22
C GLU A 221 -16.01 2.16 13.41
N TYR A 222 -16.22 0.91 13.01
CA TYR A 222 -15.15 -0.11 13.03
C TYR A 222 -14.00 0.25 12.10
N LEU A 223 -14.21 1.13 11.10
CA LEU A 223 -13.17 1.61 10.19
C LEU A 223 -12.20 2.61 10.85
N ARG A 224 -12.50 3.12 12.03
CA ARG A 224 -11.67 4.12 12.70
C ARG A 224 -10.21 3.67 12.78
N SER A 225 -9.30 4.59 12.41
CA SER A 225 -7.86 4.35 12.40
C SER A 225 -7.11 5.67 12.59
N ASP A 226 -5.99 5.66 13.31
CA ASP A 226 -5.21 6.87 13.62
C ASP A 226 -4.59 7.48 12.37
N MET A 227 -4.30 6.64 11.38
CA MET A 227 -3.69 7.04 10.11
C MET A 227 -4.46 6.44 8.94
N VAL A 228 -4.42 7.09 7.77
CA VAL A 228 -4.96 6.55 6.52
C VAL A 228 -4.04 6.82 5.34
N GLN A 229 -3.80 5.81 4.51
CA GLN A 229 -3.32 6.02 3.16
C GLN A 229 -4.53 6.30 2.28
N VAL A 230 -4.58 7.51 1.67
CA VAL A 230 -5.71 7.91 0.83
C VAL A 230 -5.82 7.03 -0.41
N SER A 231 -7.05 6.69 -0.76
CA SER A 231 -7.31 5.86 -1.92
C SER A 231 -6.79 6.47 -3.21
N HIS A 232 -6.26 5.63 -4.10
CA HIS A 232 -5.90 5.94 -5.48
C HIS A 232 -5.02 7.19 -5.57
N HIS A 233 -3.98 7.23 -4.73
CA HIS A 233 -2.98 8.30 -4.68
C HIS A 233 -3.55 9.72 -4.52
N GLY A 234 -4.78 9.85 -4.03
CA GLY A 234 -5.48 11.14 -3.93
C GLY A 234 -6.22 11.58 -5.18
N TYR A 235 -6.29 10.75 -6.24
CA TYR A 235 -7.00 11.11 -7.48
C TYR A 235 -8.51 10.92 -7.39
N THR A 236 -8.94 9.68 -7.38
CA THR A 236 -10.36 9.27 -7.29
C THR A 236 -10.42 8.06 -6.37
N GLY A 237 -11.57 7.65 -5.91
CA GLY A 237 -11.65 6.43 -5.10
C GLY A 237 -12.50 6.65 -3.88
N GLY A 238 -11.97 6.95 -2.73
CA GLY A 238 -12.70 7.13 -1.49
C GLY A 238 -13.94 8.02 -1.61
N THR A 239 -14.85 7.91 -0.67
CA THR A 239 -15.98 8.83 -0.50
C THR A 239 -15.77 9.66 0.77
N GLU A 240 -16.46 10.81 0.89
CA GLU A 240 -16.42 11.62 2.10
C GLU A 240 -16.80 10.80 3.33
N GLN A 241 -17.89 10.01 3.22
CA GLN A 241 -18.37 9.15 4.29
C GLN A 241 -17.35 8.08 4.72
N LEU A 242 -16.52 7.59 3.78
CA LEU A 242 -15.45 6.65 4.13
C LEU A 242 -14.42 7.33 5.03
N TYR A 243 -13.97 8.53 4.66
CA TYR A 243 -12.98 9.26 5.47
C TYR A 243 -13.57 9.74 6.79
N GLU A 244 -14.84 10.12 6.84
CA GLU A 244 -15.55 10.41 8.09
C GLU A 244 -15.65 9.19 9.01
N ALA A 245 -15.83 8.00 8.46
CA ALA A 245 -15.86 6.75 9.23
C ALA A 245 -14.46 6.31 9.70
N ILE A 246 -13.42 6.57 8.91
CA ILE A 246 -12.03 6.28 9.28
C ILE A 246 -11.54 7.28 10.33
N ASP A 247 -11.92 8.56 10.23
CA ASP A 247 -11.64 9.65 11.19
C ASP A 247 -10.16 9.70 11.59
N ALA A 248 -9.26 9.75 10.59
CA ALA A 248 -7.83 9.65 10.81
C ALA A 248 -7.19 11.01 11.07
N ASP A 249 -6.38 11.09 12.13
CA ASP A 249 -5.59 12.29 12.48
C ASP A 249 -4.39 12.49 11.53
N VAL A 250 -3.88 11.43 10.92
CA VAL A 250 -2.72 11.48 10.00
C VAL A 250 -3.08 10.91 8.64
N VAL A 251 -2.85 11.72 7.60
CA VAL A 251 -3.16 11.36 6.22
C VAL A 251 -1.88 11.20 5.39
N LEU A 252 -1.75 10.05 4.74
CA LEU A 252 -0.65 9.70 3.87
C LEU A 252 -1.11 9.72 2.41
N ILE A 253 -0.48 10.58 1.59
CA ILE A 253 -0.78 10.73 0.16
C ILE A 253 0.42 10.25 -0.66
N PRO A 254 0.37 9.03 -1.21
CA PRO A 254 1.48 8.43 -1.95
C PRO A 254 1.51 8.91 -3.42
N THR A 255 1.72 10.21 -3.65
CA THR A 255 1.79 10.80 -4.99
C THR A 255 2.78 11.94 -5.05
N GLY A 256 3.10 12.40 -6.28
CA GLY A 256 3.94 13.55 -6.49
C GLY A 256 3.23 14.87 -6.19
N ILE A 257 3.98 15.85 -5.69
CA ILE A 257 3.47 17.18 -5.34
C ILE A 257 2.81 17.85 -6.55
N ALA A 258 3.37 17.69 -7.76
CA ALA A 258 2.81 18.26 -8.99
C ALA A 258 1.39 17.78 -9.31
N SER A 259 0.99 16.63 -8.76
CA SER A 259 -0.37 16.10 -8.93
C SER A 259 -1.39 16.71 -7.95
N ILE A 260 -0.92 17.39 -6.91
CA ILE A 260 -1.73 17.93 -5.82
C ILE A 260 -1.62 19.46 -5.76
N ASP A 261 -0.45 20.04 -6.11
CA ASP A 261 -0.12 21.41 -5.81
C ASP A 261 -0.51 22.40 -6.92
N GLY A 262 -1.42 23.32 -6.56
CA GLY A 262 -1.42 24.70 -7.01
C GLY A 262 -1.73 25.00 -8.47
N THR A 263 -2.02 24.04 -9.30
CA THR A 263 -2.67 24.29 -10.58
C THR A 263 -4.18 24.19 -10.42
N LYS A 264 -4.95 24.94 -11.20
CA LYS A 264 -6.43 24.89 -11.26
C LYS A 264 -6.99 23.48 -11.54
N ASP A 265 -6.10 22.49 -11.59
CA ASP A 265 -6.31 21.07 -11.87
C ASP A 265 -5.88 20.15 -10.73
N SER A 266 -5.71 20.63 -9.49
CA SER A 266 -5.47 19.77 -8.36
C SER A 266 -6.54 18.67 -8.29
N ARG A 267 -6.15 17.43 -8.61
CA ARG A 267 -7.08 16.31 -8.65
C ARG A 267 -7.59 15.98 -7.24
N LEU A 268 -6.75 16.22 -6.22
CA LEU A 268 -7.12 16.03 -4.83
C LEU A 268 -8.27 16.95 -4.42
N GLU A 269 -8.19 18.26 -4.73
CA GLU A 269 -9.23 19.23 -4.36
C GLU A 269 -10.59 18.96 -5.01
N ARG A 270 -10.59 18.27 -6.17
CA ARG A 270 -11.82 17.87 -6.86
C ARG A 270 -12.29 16.46 -6.53
N SER A 271 -11.51 15.72 -5.74
CA SER A 271 -11.83 14.37 -5.34
C SER A 271 -12.44 14.37 -3.94
N TYR A 272 -13.23 13.34 -3.65
CA TYR A 272 -13.70 13.10 -2.29
C TYR A 272 -12.57 12.83 -1.29
N ASN A 273 -11.35 12.56 -1.78
CA ASN A 273 -10.15 12.41 -0.94
C ASN A 273 -9.76 13.73 -0.23
N ALA A 274 -10.23 14.88 -0.71
CA ALA A 274 -10.08 16.17 -0.02
C ALA A 274 -10.64 16.13 1.40
N ARG A 275 -11.72 15.35 1.61
CA ARG A 275 -12.31 15.21 2.94
C ARG A 275 -11.35 14.60 3.96
N ALA A 276 -10.50 13.67 3.56
CA ALA A 276 -9.45 13.15 4.44
C ALA A 276 -8.49 14.26 4.90
N VAL A 277 -8.12 15.16 3.99
CA VAL A 277 -7.23 16.30 4.31
C VAL A 277 -7.89 17.27 5.29
N GLU A 278 -9.18 17.54 5.11
CA GLU A 278 -9.94 18.46 5.98
C GLU A 278 -10.08 17.96 7.42
N LEU A 279 -10.16 16.64 7.60
CA LEU A 279 -10.35 16.01 8.92
C LEU A 279 -9.02 15.83 9.68
N ALA A 280 -7.90 15.81 8.99
CA ALA A 280 -6.61 15.46 9.56
C ALA A 280 -5.97 16.59 10.37
N GLU A 281 -5.13 16.23 11.33
CA GLU A 281 -4.18 17.14 11.98
C GLU A 281 -2.90 17.28 11.16
N GLU A 282 -2.40 16.17 10.57
CA GLU A 282 -1.21 16.16 9.73
C GLU A 282 -1.45 15.44 8.40
N VAL A 283 -0.97 16.06 7.31
CA VAL A 283 -1.06 15.50 5.95
C VAL A 283 0.34 15.41 5.34
N TYR A 284 0.76 14.21 5.01
CA TYR A 284 2.06 13.93 4.41
C TYR A 284 1.92 13.57 2.94
N ILE A 285 2.51 14.38 2.07
CA ILE A 285 2.55 14.15 0.63
C ILE A 285 3.91 13.58 0.27
N ALA A 286 3.96 12.35 -0.25
CA ALA A 286 5.22 11.68 -0.52
C ALA A 286 6.12 12.47 -1.48
N GLY A 287 5.65 12.78 -2.68
CA GLY A 287 6.43 13.54 -3.64
C GLY A 287 7.85 12.99 -3.79
N LYS A 288 8.84 13.84 -3.52
CA LYS A 288 10.27 13.51 -3.46
C LYS A 288 10.72 13.05 -2.10
N SER A 289 9.90 13.21 -1.07
CA SER A 289 10.23 12.94 0.33
C SER A 289 9.78 11.56 0.75
N THR A 290 10.53 10.96 1.64
CA THR A 290 10.17 9.69 2.29
C THR A 290 9.94 9.98 3.76
N TYR A 291 8.80 9.55 4.28
CA TYR A 291 8.40 9.78 5.66
C TYR A 291 8.33 8.47 6.42
N THR A 292 8.87 8.46 7.63
CA THR A 292 8.85 7.30 8.54
C THR A 292 8.19 7.70 9.85
N PHE A 293 7.21 6.91 10.27
CA PHE A 293 6.45 7.08 11.51
C PHE A 293 6.75 5.88 12.40
N THR A 294 7.41 6.14 13.52
CA THR A 294 7.68 5.11 14.54
C THR A 294 6.50 5.03 15.49
N PHE A 295 6.01 3.85 15.76
CA PHE A 295 4.88 3.63 16.66
C PHE A 295 5.34 3.46 18.13
N PRO A 296 4.63 4.06 19.12
CA PRO A 296 3.45 4.89 18.94
C PRO A 296 3.80 6.27 18.34
N TYR A 297 2.94 6.75 17.45
CA TYR A 297 3.02 8.07 16.82
C TYR A 297 1.80 8.90 17.21
N ALA A 298 2.02 10.15 17.59
CA ALA A 298 0.96 11.11 17.83
C ALA A 298 1.24 12.40 17.03
N PRO A 299 0.27 12.89 16.24
CA PRO A 299 0.42 14.13 15.49
C PRO A 299 0.44 15.34 16.41
N GLU A 300 0.96 16.46 15.90
CA GLU A 300 0.88 17.75 16.54
C GLU A 300 -0.50 18.39 16.26
N VAL A 301 -1.30 18.55 17.31
CA VAL A 301 -2.63 19.16 17.20
C VAL A 301 -2.49 20.68 17.12
N THR A 302 -2.78 21.28 15.97
CA THR A 302 -2.64 22.73 15.72
C THR A 302 -3.97 23.43 15.42
N GLY A 303 -5.07 22.69 15.35
CA GLY A 303 -6.41 23.19 15.04
C GLY A 303 -6.64 23.52 13.55
N ALA A 304 -5.69 23.20 12.69
CA ALA A 304 -5.82 23.23 11.24
C ALA A 304 -4.82 22.22 10.62
N PRO A 305 -5.16 21.56 9.51
CA PRO A 305 -4.29 20.57 8.88
C PRO A 305 -2.90 21.13 8.56
N LYS A 306 -1.86 20.49 9.08
CA LYS A 306 -0.46 20.79 8.74
C LYS A 306 -0.03 19.95 7.54
N ILE A 307 0.13 20.59 6.38
CA ILE A 307 0.53 19.93 5.14
C ILE A 307 2.05 19.87 5.04
N ILE A 308 2.61 18.67 4.93
CA ILE A 308 4.04 18.37 4.88
C ILE A 308 4.35 17.77 3.50
N LYS A 309 5.30 18.43 2.77
CA LYS A 309 5.61 18.10 1.37
C LYS A 309 7.06 17.70 1.19
#